data_9c75839e62ede19bb24f8a343c4a67ad
#
_entry.id   9c75839e62ede19bb24f8a343c4a67ad
#
_cell.length_a   1.000
_cell.length_b   1.000
_cell.length_c   1.000
_cell.angle_alpha   90.00
_cell.angle_beta   90.00
_cell.angle_gamma   90.00
#
_symmetry.space_group_name_H-M   'P 1'
#
loop_
_entity.id
_entity.type
_entity.pdbx_description
1 polymer ?
#
loop_
_entity_poly.entity_id
_entity_poly.type
_entity_poly.pdbx_seq_one_letter_code
_entity_poly.pdbx_strand_id
1 'polypeptide(L)' 'MSYEHISKIIEVNSPQEVNEYTKEGWVLLFHAQYWSQDEGIAYPVYTLGWPRHNDI' A
#
# COMPACT_ATOMS: atom_id res chain seq x y z
N MET A 1 -0.68 -16.12 -4.85
CA MET A 1 -1.77 -15.51 -4.08
C MET A 1 -2.67 -14.72 -5.01
N SER A 2 -3.97 -14.84 -4.82
CA SER A 2 -4.95 -14.19 -5.66
C SER A 2 -5.47 -12.92 -5.01
N TYR A 3 -5.65 -11.88 -5.80
CA TYR A 3 -6.22 -10.61 -5.32
C TYR A 3 -7.59 -10.36 -5.95
N GLU A 4 -8.38 -11.43 -6.10
CA GLU A 4 -9.68 -11.34 -6.73
C GLU A 4 -10.64 -10.38 -6.04
N HIS A 5 -10.50 -10.17 -4.73
CA HIS A 5 -11.35 -9.24 -4.00
C HIS A 5 -10.79 -7.83 -3.91
N ILE A 6 -9.71 -7.56 -4.62
CA ILE A 6 -9.11 -6.23 -4.65
C ILE A 6 -9.34 -5.61 -6.02
N SER A 7 -9.95 -4.43 -6.06
CA SER A 7 -10.26 -3.77 -7.32
C SER A 7 -9.21 -2.74 -7.72
N LYS A 8 -8.49 -2.18 -6.75
CA LYS A 8 -7.47 -1.16 -7.01
C LYS A 8 -6.28 -1.38 -6.09
N ILE A 9 -5.11 -1.00 -6.56
CA ILE A 9 -3.87 -1.11 -5.76
C ILE A 9 -3.14 0.21 -5.86
N ILE A 10 -2.63 0.68 -4.72
CA ILE A 10 -1.78 1.86 -4.66
C ILE A 10 -0.55 1.56 -3.81
N GLU A 11 0.48 2.37 -4.00
CA GLU A 11 1.70 2.29 -3.19
C GLU A 11 1.96 3.64 -2.55
N VAL A 12 2.32 3.62 -1.28
CA VAL A 12 2.67 4.83 -0.55
C VAL A 12 3.98 4.61 0.21
N ASN A 13 4.63 5.69 0.60
CA ASN A 13 5.98 5.62 1.16
C ASN A 13 6.06 5.98 2.64
N SER A 14 4.95 6.27 3.29
CA SER A 14 4.99 6.65 4.70
C SER A 14 3.90 5.98 5.50
N PRO A 15 4.18 5.63 6.79
CA PRO A 15 3.14 5.07 7.65
C PRO A 15 1.97 6.02 7.87
N GLN A 16 2.23 7.32 7.82
CA GLN A 16 1.20 8.32 8.00
C GLN A 16 0.16 8.24 6.89
N GLU A 17 0.62 8.07 5.64
CA GLU A 17 -0.27 7.88 4.51
C GLU A 17 -1.05 6.58 4.64
N VAL A 18 -0.39 5.51 5.10
CA VAL A 18 -1.07 4.24 5.33
C VAL A 18 -2.24 4.42 6.28
N ASN A 19 -2.01 5.16 7.38
CA ASN A 19 -3.06 5.38 8.37
C ASN A 19 -4.24 6.16 7.78
N GLU A 20 -3.96 7.13 6.93
CA GLU A 20 -5.01 7.91 6.31
C GLU A 20 -5.84 7.08 5.34
N TYR A 21 -5.17 6.28 4.51
CA TYR A 21 -5.87 5.45 3.54
C TYR A 21 -6.67 4.34 4.21
N THR A 22 -6.12 3.73 5.27
CA THR A 22 -6.84 2.66 5.95
C THR A 22 -8.10 3.18 6.64
N LYS A 23 -8.10 4.43 7.07
CA LYS A 23 -9.32 5.04 7.62
C LYS A 23 -10.42 5.19 6.57
N GLU A 24 -10.04 5.29 5.31
CA GLU A 24 -10.99 5.42 4.21
C GLU A 24 -11.54 4.06 3.74
N GLY A 25 -10.90 2.98 4.12
CA GLY A 25 -11.34 1.65 3.74
C GLY A 25 -10.31 0.85 2.95
N TRP A 26 -9.13 1.40 2.72
CA TRP A 26 -8.04 0.67 2.08
C TRP A 26 -7.45 -0.35 3.06
N VAL A 27 -6.91 -1.42 2.52
CA VAL A 27 -6.33 -2.51 3.31
C VAL A 27 -4.85 -2.60 2.99
N LEU A 28 -4.03 -2.67 4.03
CA LEU A 28 -2.59 -2.89 3.85
C LEU A 28 -2.35 -4.33 3.45
N LEU A 29 -1.82 -4.55 2.26
CA LEU A 29 -1.57 -5.88 1.73
C LEU A 29 -0.18 -6.39 2.12
N PHE A 30 0.84 -5.57 1.92
CA PHE A 30 2.19 -5.89 2.37
C PHE A 30 3.04 -4.63 2.35
N HIS A 31 4.24 -4.74 2.96
CA HIS A 31 5.21 -3.67 2.91
C HIS A 31 6.59 -4.26 2.59
N ALA A 32 7.44 -3.42 2.00
CA ALA A 32 8.79 -3.81 1.66
C ALA A 32 9.72 -2.62 1.82
N GLN A 33 11.02 -2.88 1.85
CA GLN A 33 12.01 -1.82 1.83
C GLN A 33 12.80 -1.92 0.54
N TYR A 34 13.02 -0.78 -0.08
CA TYR A 34 13.83 -0.68 -1.29
C TYR A 34 15.06 0.15 -1.00
N TRP A 35 16.14 -0.19 -1.67
CA TRP A 35 17.40 0.53 -1.53
C TRP A 35 17.58 1.44 -2.74
N SER A 36 17.82 2.71 -2.46
CA SER A 36 18.13 3.67 -3.52
C SER A 36 19.63 3.81 -3.64
N GLN A 37 20.19 3.36 -4.75
CA GLN A 37 21.63 3.46 -4.98
C GLN A 37 22.07 4.91 -5.15
N ASP A 38 21.22 5.72 -5.76
CA ASP A 38 21.53 7.12 -6.01
C ASP A 38 21.61 7.92 -4.71
N GLU A 39 20.74 7.62 -3.76
CA GLU A 39 20.68 8.36 -2.50
C GLU A 39 21.39 7.66 -1.37
N GLY A 40 21.70 6.37 -1.53
CA GLY A 40 22.36 5.60 -0.50
C GLY A 40 21.51 5.34 0.74
N ILE A 41 20.19 5.31 0.58
CA ILE A 41 19.27 5.10 1.69
C ILE A 41 18.25 4.02 1.36
N ALA A 42 17.72 3.39 2.40
CA ALA A 42 16.58 2.50 2.28
C ALA A 42 15.29 3.30 2.53
N TYR A 43 14.23 2.96 1.78
CA TYR A 43 12.94 3.59 1.99
C TYR A 43 11.85 2.55 1.99
N PRO A 44 10.79 2.76 2.80
CA PRO A 44 9.69 1.82 2.86
C PRO A 44 8.71 2.05 1.71
N VAL A 45 8.06 0.97 1.27
CA VAL A 45 6.93 1.06 0.35
C VAL A 45 5.83 0.18 0.91
N TYR A 46 4.65 0.75 1.04
CA TYR A 46 3.47 0.07 1.55
C TYR A 46 2.47 -0.09 0.40
N THR A 47 2.03 -1.32 0.19
CA THR A 47 1.06 -1.62 -0.87
C THR A 47 -0.32 -1.77 -0.25
N LEU A 48 -1.25 -0.96 -0.72
CA LEU A 48 -2.62 -0.94 -0.22
C LEU A 48 -3.57 -1.36 -1.33
N GLY A 49 -4.63 -2.07 -0.95
CA GLY A 49 -5.65 -2.51 -1.87
C GLY A 49 -7.02 -1.99 -1.49
N TRP A 50 -7.82 -1.68 -2.50
CA TRP A 50 -9.22 -1.28 -2.29
C TRP A 50 -10.09 -2.51 -2.46
N PRO A 51 -10.76 -2.97 -1.38
CA PRO A 51 -11.59 -4.17 -1.48
C PRO A 51 -12.76 -3.99 -2.43
N ARG A 52 -13.10 -5.03 -3.19
CA ARG A 52 -14.21 -4.95 -4.14
C ARG A 52 -15.54 -4.67 -3.47
N HIS A 53 -15.72 -5.17 -2.25
CA HIS A 53 -16.97 -4.93 -1.54
C HIS A 53 -17.20 -3.47 -1.22
N ASN A 54 -16.14 -2.64 -1.26
CA ASN A 54 -16.27 -1.19 -1.06
C ASN A 54 -16.72 -0.47 -2.33
N ASP A 55 -16.77 -1.18 -3.46
CA ASP A 55 -17.20 -0.59 -4.74
C ASP A 55 -18.71 -0.62 -4.93
N ILE A 56 -19.44 -1.17 -3.99
CA ILE A 56 -20.89 -1.32 -4.08
C ILE A 56 -21.60 0.01 -3.85
#